data_943bfc72ee26235dac45018c6ab6bfe2
#
_entry.id   943bfc72ee26235dac45018c6ab6bfe2
#
_cell.length_a   1.000
_cell.length_b   1.000
_cell.length_c   1.000
_cell.angle_alpha   90.00
_cell.angle_beta   90.00
_cell.angle_gamma   90.00
#
_symmetry.space_group_name_H-M   'P 1'
#
loop_
_entity.id
_entity.type
_entity.pdbx_description
1 polymer ?
#
loop_
_entity_poly.entity_id
_entity_poly.type
_entity_poly.pdbx_seq_one_letter_code
_entity_poly.pdbx_strand_id
1 'polypeptide(L)'
;MKLDSLFRLDGKVALITGGGRGIGKFIATGFAEAGATLVITSRKMKNLESTARELEKEFGITVLPVACDVSREEDIDNLLKAVQEKFPRIDTLVNNAGATWGAPTLEFPLDRWDHLFNVNVRGVWILTQKIASMMKKQGGGNIINISSIMGFRGSDEKIHPAVPYNSTKAAINALTMNLAVKLAPHNIRVNAIAPGYFRTDMMAYIEKPEFKKTYDEMMETIPMRRVGDIDDMKGVAVFLASDASAYMTGHVLVNDGGYLAR
;
A
#
# COMPACT_ATOMS: atom_id res chain seq x y z
N MET A 1 10.96 8.89 25.64
CA MET A 1 10.97 7.59 24.94
C MET A 1 12.32 7.44 24.23
N LYS A 2 12.93 6.25 24.18
CA LYS A 2 14.17 6.05 23.42
C LYS A 2 13.84 6.01 21.92
N LEU A 3 14.77 6.43 21.07
CA LEU A 3 14.56 6.49 19.62
C LEU A 3 14.13 5.13 19.04
N ASP A 4 14.80 4.05 19.42
CA ASP A 4 14.49 2.70 18.93
C ASP A 4 13.05 2.27 19.25
N SER A 5 12.53 2.66 20.43
CA SER A 5 11.16 2.32 20.82
C SER A 5 10.09 3.09 20.02
N LEU A 6 10.46 4.21 19.38
CA LEU A 6 9.53 4.98 18.53
C LEU A 6 9.15 4.22 17.26
N PHE A 7 10.03 3.33 16.76
CA PHE A 7 9.81 2.57 15.53
C PHE A 7 9.21 1.18 15.77
N ARG A 8 8.99 0.79 17.04
CA ARG A 8 8.43 -0.52 17.38
C ARG A 8 6.91 -0.56 17.16
N LEU A 9 6.45 -1.74 16.74
CA LEU A 9 5.02 -2.04 16.52
C LEU A 9 4.54 -3.19 17.41
N ASP A 10 5.24 -3.48 18.50
CA ASP A 10 4.87 -4.54 19.45
C ASP A 10 3.45 -4.33 19.99
N GLY A 11 2.65 -5.41 19.98
CA GLY A 11 1.25 -5.37 20.42
C GLY A 11 0.29 -4.64 19.50
N LYS A 12 0.75 -4.16 18.33
CA LYS A 12 -0.10 -3.55 17.29
C LYS A 12 -0.60 -4.58 16.30
N VAL A 13 -1.81 -4.41 15.83
CA VAL A 13 -2.41 -5.21 14.76
C VAL A 13 -2.48 -4.37 13.49
N ALA A 14 -1.84 -4.85 12.42
CA ALA A 14 -1.84 -4.17 11.12
C ALA A 14 -2.54 -5.02 10.06
N LEU A 15 -3.49 -4.42 9.34
CA LEU A 15 -4.17 -5.01 8.18
C LEU A 15 -3.57 -4.45 6.89
N ILE A 16 -3.08 -5.33 6.01
CA ILE A 16 -2.40 -4.95 4.76
C ILE A 16 -3.12 -5.61 3.59
N THR A 17 -3.73 -4.79 2.72
CA THR A 17 -4.33 -5.30 1.49
C THR A 17 -3.27 -5.51 0.42
N GLY A 18 -3.37 -6.60 -0.35
CA GLY A 18 -2.33 -6.99 -1.30
C GLY A 18 -1.03 -7.47 -0.63
N GLY A 19 -1.08 -7.94 0.63
CA GLY A 19 0.07 -8.28 1.46
C GLY A 19 0.83 -9.56 1.05
N GLY A 20 0.34 -10.33 0.08
CA GLY A 20 0.95 -11.61 -0.32
C GLY A 20 2.09 -11.51 -1.34
N ARG A 21 2.44 -10.33 -1.86
CA ARG A 21 3.53 -10.12 -2.83
C ARG A 21 3.86 -8.64 -3.02
N GLY A 22 4.99 -8.37 -3.70
CA GLY A 22 5.42 -7.02 -4.11
C GLY A 22 5.47 -6.05 -2.94
N ILE A 23 5.08 -4.79 -3.16
CA ILE A 23 5.13 -3.71 -2.15
C ILE A 23 4.38 -4.10 -0.87
N GLY A 24 3.20 -4.75 -0.99
CA GLY A 24 2.44 -5.19 0.19
C GLY A 24 3.21 -6.20 1.04
N LYS A 25 3.94 -7.15 0.43
CA LYS A 25 4.81 -8.08 1.14
C LYS A 25 6.01 -7.35 1.76
N PHE A 26 6.61 -6.37 1.07
CA PHE A 26 7.71 -5.57 1.63
C PHE A 26 7.28 -4.82 2.91
N ILE A 27 6.08 -4.22 2.89
CA ILE A 27 5.49 -3.55 4.05
C ILE A 27 5.20 -4.57 5.17
N ALA A 28 4.62 -5.74 4.83
CA ALA A 28 4.33 -6.80 5.78
C ALA A 28 5.62 -7.30 6.46
N THR A 29 6.71 -7.47 5.72
CA THR A 29 8.02 -7.84 6.26
C THR A 29 8.54 -6.78 7.24
N GLY A 30 8.51 -5.50 6.88
CA GLY A 30 8.94 -4.42 7.78
C GLY A 30 8.11 -4.35 9.06
N PHE A 31 6.80 -4.55 8.97
CA PHE A 31 5.92 -4.55 10.14
C PHE A 31 6.15 -5.77 11.03
N ALA A 32 6.39 -6.95 10.42
CA ALA A 32 6.76 -8.18 11.13
C ALA A 32 8.08 -7.99 11.92
N GLU A 33 9.10 -7.46 11.28
CA GLU A 33 10.41 -7.14 11.89
C GLU A 33 10.28 -6.13 13.04
N ALA A 34 9.34 -5.17 12.91
CA ALA A 34 9.02 -4.21 13.97
C ALA A 34 8.15 -4.80 15.10
N GLY A 35 7.68 -6.04 15.01
CA GLY A 35 6.95 -6.77 16.06
C GLY A 35 5.41 -6.72 15.94
N ALA A 36 4.85 -6.30 14.82
CA ALA A 36 3.40 -6.26 14.64
C ALA A 36 2.78 -7.65 14.44
N THR A 37 1.56 -7.83 14.93
CA THR A 37 0.65 -8.88 14.47
C THR A 37 0.02 -8.46 13.13
N LEU A 38 -0.04 -9.36 12.17
CA LEU A 38 -0.47 -9.01 10.82
C LEU A 38 -1.78 -9.68 10.40
N VAL A 39 -2.59 -8.94 9.68
CA VAL A 39 -3.64 -9.46 8.81
C VAL A 39 -3.25 -9.11 7.38
N ILE A 40 -3.03 -10.12 6.54
CA ILE A 40 -2.70 -9.91 5.15
C ILE A 40 -3.83 -10.42 4.26
N THR A 41 -4.23 -9.62 3.26
CA THR A 41 -5.34 -10.00 2.39
C THR A 41 -5.03 -9.78 0.93
N SER A 42 -5.54 -10.65 0.08
CA SER A 42 -5.56 -10.54 -1.38
C SER A 42 -6.57 -11.56 -1.94
N ARG A 43 -6.79 -11.55 -3.26
CA ARG A 43 -7.70 -12.50 -3.92
C ARG A 43 -7.19 -13.95 -3.94
N LYS A 44 -5.87 -14.17 -3.87
CA LYS A 44 -5.24 -15.51 -4.00
C LYS A 44 -4.71 -15.99 -2.67
N MET A 45 -5.43 -16.88 -2.00
CA MET A 45 -5.06 -17.44 -0.70
C MET A 45 -3.67 -18.09 -0.71
N LYS A 46 -3.31 -18.83 -1.76
CA LYS A 46 -2.01 -19.50 -1.88
C LYS A 46 -0.81 -18.58 -1.61
N ASN A 47 -0.84 -17.34 -2.16
CA ASN A 47 0.24 -16.38 -1.94
C ASN A 47 0.27 -15.86 -0.51
N LEU A 48 -0.92 -15.66 0.09
CA LEU A 48 -1.05 -15.20 1.46
C LEU A 48 -0.52 -16.23 2.45
N GLU A 49 -0.90 -17.50 2.30
CA GLU A 49 -0.43 -18.59 3.16
C GLU A 49 1.10 -18.78 3.07
N SER A 50 1.67 -18.63 1.87
CA SER A 50 3.12 -18.70 1.69
C SER A 50 3.82 -17.58 2.44
N THR A 51 3.34 -16.34 2.27
CA THR A 51 3.90 -15.16 2.94
C THR A 51 3.68 -15.24 4.46
N ALA A 52 2.51 -15.70 4.92
CA ALA A 52 2.23 -15.85 6.34
C ALA A 52 3.21 -16.82 7.01
N ARG A 53 3.39 -18.02 6.45
CA ARG A 53 4.35 -19.02 6.97
C ARG A 53 5.79 -18.50 7.00
N GLU A 54 6.20 -17.76 5.98
CA GLU A 54 7.54 -17.15 5.90
C GLU A 54 7.73 -16.14 7.05
N LEU A 55 6.81 -15.19 7.22
CA LEU A 55 6.91 -14.15 8.23
C LEU A 55 6.78 -14.71 9.67
N GLU A 56 5.89 -15.67 9.89
CA GLU A 56 5.74 -16.35 11.19
C GLU A 56 7.02 -17.09 11.57
N LYS A 57 7.63 -17.80 10.61
CA LYS A 57 8.88 -18.54 10.83
C LYS A 57 10.06 -17.63 11.11
N GLU A 58 10.16 -16.51 10.38
CA GLU A 58 11.33 -15.62 10.46
C GLU A 58 11.27 -14.70 11.68
N PHE A 59 10.08 -14.15 11.99
CA PHE A 59 9.94 -13.10 13.01
C PHE A 59 9.19 -13.56 14.28
N GLY A 60 8.63 -14.78 14.31
CA GLY A 60 7.90 -15.29 15.49
C GLY A 60 6.60 -14.55 15.81
N ILE A 61 6.03 -13.85 14.85
CA ILE A 61 4.77 -13.10 15.00
C ILE A 61 3.56 -13.95 14.57
N THR A 62 2.36 -13.44 14.80
CA THR A 62 1.11 -14.03 14.27
C THR A 62 0.72 -13.35 12.97
N VAL A 63 0.39 -14.13 11.94
CA VAL A 63 -0.12 -13.63 10.66
C VAL A 63 -1.45 -14.32 10.32
N LEU A 64 -2.51 -13.54 10.12
CA LEU A 64 -3.81 -14.01 9.65
C LEU A 64 -3.95 -13.75 8.15
N PRO A 65 -3.88 -14.79 7.30
CA PRO A 65 -4.20 -14.65 5.87
C PRO A 65 -5.72 -14.72 5.66
N VAL A 66 -6.29 -13.77 4.91
CA VAL A 66 -7.73 -13.76 4.56
C VAL A 66 -7.89 -13.43 3.09
N ALA A 67 -8.61 -14.27 2.34
CA ALA A 67 -8.95 -13.97 0.95
C ALA A 67 -9.99 -12.84 0.89
N CYS A 68 -9.75 -11.82 0.05
CA CYS A 68 -10.69 -10.72 -0.16
C CYS A 68 -10.39 -10.02 -1.50
N ASP A 69 -11.41 -9.78 -2.28
CA ASP A 69 -11.40 -8.83 -3.39
C ASP A 69 -11.93 -7.49 -2.87
N VAL A 70 -11.05 -6.50 -2.75
CA VAL A 70 -11.41 -5.17 -2.21
C VAL A 70 -12.42 -4.40 -3.08
N SER A 71 -12.68 -4.85 -4.31
CA SER A 71 -13.73 -4.28 -5.16
C SER A 71 -15.14 -4.75 -4.78
N ARG A 72 -15.25 -5.79 -3.96
CA ARG A 72 -16.50 -6.41 -3.51
C ARG A 72 -16.77 -6.11 -2.04
N GLU A 73 -17.86 -5.42 -1.76
CA GLU A 73 -18.20 -5.04 -0.38
C GLU A 73 -18.46 -6.24 0.51
N GLU A 74 -19.09 -7.29 -0.01
CA GLU A 74 -19.32 -8.55 0.69
C GLU A 74 -18.00 -9.20 1.16
N ASP A 75 -16.96 -9.21 0.30
CA ASP A 75 -15.65 -9.75 0.66
C ASP A 75 -15.00 -8.91 1.77
N ILE A 76 -15.17 -7.58 1.72
CA ILE A 76 -14.70 -6.68 2.78
C ILE A 76 -15.41 -6.98 4.12
N ASP A 77 -16.73 -7.21 4.10
CA ASP A 77 -17.49 -7.55 5.32
C ASP A 77 -17.04 -8.89 5.89
N ASN A 78 -16.82 -9.90 5.06
CA ASN A 78 -16.28 -11.20 5.47
C ASN A 78 -14.88 -11.08 6.05
N LEU A 79 -14.00 -10.25 5.42
CA LEU A 79 -12.67 -9.95 5.95
C LEU A 79 -12.76 -9.35 7.36
N LEU A 80 -13.59 -8.31 7.55
CA LEU A 80 -13.72 -7.64 8.85
C LEU A 80 -14.30 -8.56 9.92
N LYS A 81 -15.25 -9.42 9.58
CA LYS A 81 -15.77 -10.44 10.49
C LYS A 81 -14.65 -11.39 10.94
N ALA A 82 -13.89 -11.96 10.02
CA ALA A 82 -12.77 -12.85 10.33
C ALA A 82 -11.68 -12.17 11.19
N VAL A 83 -11.44 -10.88 10.97
CA VAL A 83 -10.49 -10.10 11.79
C VAL A 83 -11.03 -9.89 13.20
N GLN A 84 -12.30 -9.48 13.34
CA GLN A 84 -12.92 -9.21 14.65
C GLN A 84 -13.06 -10.46 15.52
N GLU A 85 -13.17 -11.64 14.93
CA GLU A 85 -13.20 -12.94 15.66
C GLU A 85 -11.84 -13.24 16.33
N LYS A 86 -10.73 -12.70 15.80
CA LYS A 86 -9.38 -12.98 16.32
C LYS A 86 -8.73 -11.79 17.03
N PHE A 87 -9.04 -10.58 16.63
CA PHE A 87 -8.37 -9.37 17.12
C PHE A 87 -9.40 -8.32 17.55
N PRO A 88 -9.30 -7.78 18.79
CA PRO A 88 -10.26 -6.81 19.31
C PRO A 88 -10.08 -5.42 18.65
N ARG A 89 -8.97 -5.20 17.94
CA ARG A 89 -8.60 -3.91 17.36
C ARG A 89 -7.79 -4.05 16.09
N ILE A 90 -7.76 -2.97 15.29
CA ILE A 90 -6.85 -2.77 14.17
C ILE A 90 -6.16 -1.43 14.39
N ASP A 91 -4.84 -1.45 14.61
CA ASP A 91 -4.06 -0.23 14.88
C ASP A 91 -3.64 0.46 13.60
N THR A 92 -3.29 -0.32 12.56
CA THR A 92 -2.87 0.21 11.26
C THR A 92 -3.60 -0.47 10.12
N LEU A 93 -4.14 0.34 9.20
CA LEU A 93 -4.63 -0.11 7.90
C LEU A 93 -3.67 0.32 6.81
N VAL A 94 -3.22 -0.62 5.96
CA VAL A 94 -2.47 -0.33 4.74
C VAL A 94 -3.32 -0.65 3.52
N ASN A 95 -3.79 0.36 2.82
CA ASN A 95 -4.49 0.25 1.56
C ASN A 95 -3.46 0.14 0.41
N ASN A 96 -2.98 -1.08 0.15
CA ASN A 96 -1.97 -1.34 -0.87
C ASN A 96 -2.54 -2.10 -2.08
N ALA A 97 -3.62 -2.86 -1.95
CA ALA A 97 -4.23 -3.55 -3.08
C ALA A 97 -4.54 -2.55 -4.21
N GLY A 98 -4.13 -2.90 -5.42
CA GLY A 98 -4.33 -2.06 -6.58
C GLY A 98 -4.21 -2.84 -7.89
N ALA A 99 -4.75 -2.25 -8.94
CA ALA A 99 -4.70 -2.76 -10.30
C ALA A 99 -4.20 -1.67 -11.26
N THR A 100 -3.60 -2.11 -12.36
CA THR A 100 -3.24 -1.27 -13.50
C THR A 100 -3.65 -1.96 -14.79
N TRP A 101 -3.88 -1.18 -15.83
CA TRP A 101 -4.16 -1.66 -17.18
C TRP A 101 -3.67 -0.61 -18.18
N GLY A 102 -3.02 -1.05 -19.25
CA GLY A 102 -2.53 -0.19 -20.32
C GLY A 102 -3.30 -0.41 -21.61
N ALA A 103 -3.69 0.67 -22.30
CA ALA A 103 -4.26 0.67 -23.63
C ALA A 103 -4.04 2.06 -24.28
N PRO A 104 -4.12 2.19 -25.62
CA PRO A 104 -4.06 3.49 -26.27
C PRO A 104 -5.10 4.46 -25.68
N THR A 105 -4.70 5.69 -25.43
CA THR A 105 -5.51 6.67 -24.70
C THR A 105 -6.90 6.88 -25.30
N LEU A 106 -6.98 7.00 -26.63
CA LEU A 106 -8.27 7.25 -27.32
C LEU A 106 -9.15 5.99 -27.47
N GLU A 107 -8.59 4.81 -27.22
CA GLU A 107 -9.27 3.51 -27.34
C GLU A 107 -9.38 2.80 -25.99
N PHE A 108 -9.17 3.52 -24.88
CA PHE A 108 -9.14 2.91 -23.56
C PHE A 108 -10.51 2.31 -23.20
N PRO A 109 -10.60 0.97 -22.89
CA PRO A 109 -11.88 0.31 -22.63
C PRO A 109 -12.53 0.82 -21.34
N LEU A 110 -13.82 1.19 -21.39
CA LEU A 110 -14.54 1.75 -20.24
C LEU A 110 -14.71 0.74 -19.10
N ASP A 111 -14.88 -0.56 -19.42
CA ASP A 111 -14.94 -1.61 -18.39
C ASP A 111 -13.63 -1.72 -17.60
N ARG A 112 -12.49 -1.45 -18.24
CA ARG A 112 -11.17 -1.40 -17.57
C ARG A 112 -11.00 -0.13 -16.75
N TRP A 113 -11.51 1.00 -17.24
CA TRP A 113 -11.60 2.24 -16.48
C TRP A 113 -12.37 2.00 -15.17
N ASP A 114 -13.59 1.49 -15.26
CA ASP A 114 -14.46 1.24 -14.12
C ASP A 114 -13.84 0.24 -13.15
N HIS A 115 -13.22 -0.84 -13.66
CA HIS A 115 -12.51 -1.81 -12.83
C HIS A 115 -11.39 -1.15 -12.02
N LEU A 116 -10.58 -0.29 -12.63
CA LEU A 116 -9.48 0.39 -11.95
C LEU A 116 -9.99 1.33 -10.85
N PHE A 117 -11.04 2.11 -11.12
CA PHE A 117 -11.65 2.96 -10.10
C PHE A 117 -12.31 2.15 -8.98
N ASN A 118 -12.95 1.04 -9.29
CA ASN A 118 -13.55 0.15 -8.28
C ASN A 118 -12.49 -0.44 -7.34
N VAL A 119 -11.36 -0.90 -7.86
CA VAL A 119 -10.28 -1.46 -7.03
C VAL A 119 -9.51 -0.37 -6.30
N ASN A 120 -8.99 0.63 -7.05
CA ASN A 120 -7.99 1.56 -6.53
C ASN A 120 -8.57 2.72 -5.72
N VAL A 121 -9.87 3.04 -5.88
CA VAL A 121 -10.51 4.17 -5.21
C VAL A 121 -11.70 3.73 -4.37
N ARG A 122 -12.72 3.12 -5.00
CA ARG A 122 -13.95 2.73 -4.28
C ARG A 122 -13.67 1.69 -3.20
N GLY A 123 -12.88 0.65 -3.51
CA GLY A 123 -12.51 -0.38 -2.54
C GLY A 123 -11.70 0.18 -1.36
N VAL A 124 -10.74 1.07 -1.65
CA VAL A 124 -9.98 1.80 -0.62
C VAL A 124 -10.92 2.61 0.27
N TRP A 125 -11.90 3.31 -0.32
CA TRP A 125 -12.86 4.11 0.45
C TRP A 125 -13.72 3.25 1.37
N ILE A 126 -14.34 2.17 0.85
CA ILE A 126 -15.23 1.29 1.62
C ILE A 126 -14.49 0.68 2.81
N LEU A 127 -13.30 0.10 2.57
CA LEU A 127 -12.51 -0.50 3.62
C LEU A 127 -12.07 0.53 4.66
N THR A 128 -11.61 1.70 4.20
CA THR A 128 -11.22 2.81 5.09
C THR A 128 -12.37 3.27 5.95
N GLN A 129 -13.57 3.47 5.39
CA GLN A 129 -14.75 3.91 6.12
C GLN A 129 -15.11 2.94 7.26
N LYS A 130 -15.15 1.63 6.94
CA LYS A 130 -15.49 0.59 7.92
C LYS A 130 -14.42 0.50 9.03
N ILE A 131 -13.15 0.49 8.69
CA ILE A 131 -12.05 0.41 9.66
C ILE A 131 -11.91 1.71 10.47
N ALA A 132 -12.04 2.88 9.85
CA ALA A 132 -12.02 4.16 10.59
C ALA A 132 -13.15 4.25 11.62
N SER A 133 -14.32 3.67 11.34
CA SER A 133 -15.39 3.55 12.32
C SER A 133 -14.99 2.66 13.52
N MET A 134 -14.25 1.58 13.29
CA MET A 134 -13.69 0.75 14.37
C MET A 134 -12.60 1.52 15.13
N MET A 135 -11.66 2.15 14.42
CA MET A 135 -10.59 2.96 15.01
C MET A 135 -11.13 4.08 15.89
N LYS A 136 -12.20 4.76 15.47
CA LYS A 136 -12.88 5.77 16.29
C LYS A 136 -13.39 5.19 17.62
N LYS A 137 -14.02 4.01 17.61
CA LYS A 137 -14.53 3.34 18.81
C LYS A 137 -13.42 2.90 19.76
N GLN A 138 -12.27 2.51 19.24
CA GLN A 138 -11.09 2.07 20.01
C GLN A 138 -10.19 3.21 20.50
N GLY A 139 -10.50 4.48 20.14
CA GLY A 139 -9.78 5.68 20.59
C GLY A 139 -8.65 6.15 19.65
N GLY A 140 -8.53 5.61 18.46
CA GLY A 140 -7.56 6.06 17.48
C GLY A 140 -7.03 4.97 16.55
N GLY A 141 -6.19 5.35 15.60
CA GLY A 141 -5.58 4.43 14.63
C GLY A 141 -4.72 5.15 13.60
N ASN A 142 -4.25 4.38 12.64
CA ASN A 142 -3.37 4.88 11.58
C ASN A 142 -3.75 4.26 10.23
N ILE A 143 -3.82 5.06 9.17
CA ILE A 143 -4.16 4.64 7.83
C ILE A 143 -3.02 5.05 6.88
N ILE A 144 -2.50 4.10 6.13
CA ILE A 144 -1.45 4.32 5.14
C ILE A 144 -2.01 3.89 3.77
N ASN A 145 -2.13 4.84 2.86
CA ASN A 145 -2.55 4.59 1.50
C ASN A 145 -1.33 4.42 0.59
N ILE A 146 -1.34 3.43 -0.30
CA ILE A 146 -0.29 3.31 -1.32
C ILE A 146 -0.76 4.00 -2.60
N SER A 147 -0.18 5.18 -2.83
CA SER A 147 -0.33 5.97 -4.03
C SER A 147 0.67 5.53 -5.11
N SER A 148 1.23 6.45 -5.86
CA SER A 148 2.30 6.27 -6.85
C SER A 148 2.84 7.64 -7.25
N ILE A 149 4.09 7.69 -7.74
CA ILE A 149 4.61 8.86 -8.47
C ILE A 149 3.69 9.26 -9.63
N MET A 150 2.96 8.30 -10.22
CA MET A 150 1.99 8.53 -11.29
C MET A 150 0.74 9.32 -10.84
N GLY A 151 0.53 9.50 -9.55
CA GLY A 151 -0.50 10.39 -9.01
C GLY A 151 -0.09 11.88 -8.97
N PHE A 152 1.13 12.22 -9.38
CA PHE A 152 1.67 13.59 -9.35
C PHE A 152 1.94 14.17 -10.72
N ARG A 153 1.98 13.34 -11.76
CA ARG A 153 2.37 13.77 -13.10
C ARG A 153 1.70 12.97 -14.21
N GLY A 154 1.68 13.52 -15.40
CA GLY A 154 1.43 12.78 -16.64
C GLY A 154 2.58 11.87 -17.01
N SER A 155 2.33 10.93 -17.89
CA SER A 155 3.33 10.05 -18.49
C SER A 155 3.15 9.97 -20.01
N ASP A 156 4.23 9.71 -20.72
CA ASP A 156 4.17 9.40 -22.15
C ASP A 156 3.45 8.06 -22.36
N GLU A 157 2.62 7.99 -23.40
CA GLU A 157 1.85 6.79 -23.73
C GLU A 157 2.74 5.56 -23.99
N LYS A 158 3.94 5.77 -24.56
CA LYS A 158 4.91 4.69 -24.82
C LYS A 158 5.50 4.10 -23.53
N ILE A 159 5.56 4.92 -22.47
CA ILE A 159 6.15 4.52 -21.20
C ILE A 159 5.06 3.95 -20.27
N HIS A 160 3.90 4.59 -20.21
CA HIS A 160 2.84 4.20 -19.27
C HIS A 160 1.45 4.54 -19.84
N PRO A 161 0.89 3.70 -20.72
CA PRO A 161 -0.40 3.92 -21.37
C PRO A 161 -1.57 3.59 -20.44
N ALA A 162 -1.63 4.23 -19.27
CA ALA A 162 -2.57 3.87 -18.19
C ALA A 162 -3.23 5.11 -17.57
N VAL A 163 -3.93 5.90 -18.39
CA VAL A 163 -4.62 7.14 -17.97
C VAL A 163 -5.43 6.97 -16.68
N PRO A 164 -6.32 5.94 -16.54
CA PRO A 164 -7.10 5.79 -15.32
C PRO A 164 -6.25 5.43 -14.10
N TYR A 165 -5.11 4.75 -14.26
CA TYR A 165 -4.22 4.47 -13.15
C TYR A 165 -3.69 5.77 -12.52
N ASN A 166 -3.17 6.69 -13.33
CA ASN A 166 -2.69 8.00 -12.87
C ASN A 166 -3.82 8.76 -12.15
N SER A 167 -5.01 8.77 -12.76
CA SER A 167 -6.21 9.40 -12.18
C SER A 167 -6.59 8.79 -10.83
N THR A 168 -6.58 7.46 -10.71
CA THR A 168 -6.89 6.80 -9.43
C THR A 168 -5.85 7.12 -8.35
N LYS A 169 -4.55 7.21 -8.71
CA LYS A 169 -3.49 7.52 -7.75
C LYS A 169 -3.50 9.00 -7.32
N ALA A 170 -3.88 9.91 -8.20
CA ALA A 170 -4.17 11.30 -7.83
C ALA A 170 -5.39 11.40 -6.90
N ALA A 171 -6.45 10.62 -7.16
CA ALA A 171 -7.60 10.53 -6.27
C ALA A 171 -7.22 10.03 -4.86
N ILE A 172 -6.32 9.06 -4.74
CA ILE A 172 -5.78 8.59 -3.45
C ILE A 172 -5.02 9.69 -2.72
N ASN A 173 -4.24 10.53 -3.42
CA ASN A 173 -3.56 11.66 -2.79
C ASN A 173 -4.58 12.65 -2.18
N ALA A 174 -5.60 13.03 -2.95
CA ALA A 174 -6.67 13.91 -2.48
C ALA A 174 -7.48 13.30 -1.33
N LEU A 175 -7.81 12.00 -1.42
CA LEU A 175 -8.52 11.25 -0.38
C LEU A 175 -7.71 11.23 0.93
N THR A 176 -6.40 11.01 0.85
CA THR A 176 -5.49 11.02 2.00
C THR A 176 -5.56 12.34 2.75
N MET A 177 -5.40 13.47 2.06
CA MET A 177 -5.45 14.81 2.66
C MET A 177 -6.82 15.10 3.27
N ASN A 178 -7.90 14.75 2.58
CA ASN A 178 -9.25 15.02 3.04
C ASN A 178 -9.60 14.20 4.30
N LEU A 179 -9.25 12.91 4.31
CA LEU A 179 -9.47 12.03 5.45
C LEU A 179 -8.62 12.41 6.67
N ALA A 180 -7.38 12.85 6.45
CA ALA A 180 -6.51 13.30 7.53
C ALA A 180 -7.17 14.42 8.37
N VAL A 181 -7.73 15.43 7.71
CA VAL A 181 -8.42 16.55 8.41
C VAL A 181 -9.69 16.06 9.13
N LYS A 182 -10.48 15.19 8.47
CA LYS A 182 -11.77 14.72 9.02
C LYS A 182 -11.62 13.72 10.16
N LEU A 183 -10.55 12.92 10.16
CA LEU A 183 -10.33 11.85 11.13
C LEU A 183 -9.39 12.23 12.27
N ALA A 184 -8.61 13.31 12.15
CA ALA A 184 -7.74 13.81 13.22
C ALA A 184 -8.47 14.05 14.56
N PRO A 185 -9.71 14.61 14.62
CA PRO A 185 -10.46 14.74 15.87
C PRO A 185 -10.77 13.40 16.57
N HIS A 186 -10.64 12.28 15.85
CA HIS A 186 -10.82 10.94 16.39
C HIS A 186 -9.50 10.22 16.68
N ASN A 187 -8.38 10.97 16.71
CA ASN A 187 -7.05 10.44 16.93
C ASN A 187 -6.62 9.39 15.86
N ILE A 188 -7.07 9.58 14.60
CA ILE A 188 -6.75 8.72 13.47
C ILE A 188 -5.89 9.54 12.50
N ARG A 189 -4.66 9.08 12.26
CA ARG A 189 -3.76 9.67 11.26
C ARG A 189 -3.99 9.00 9.91
N VAL A 190 -3.89 9.77 8.83
CA VAL A 190 -4.00 9.26 7.46
C VAL A 190 -2.86 9.84 6.63
N ASN A 191 -1.98 8.99 6.14
CA ASN A 191 -0.87 9.38 5.26
C ASN A 191 -0.83 8.46 4.04
N ALA A 192 -0.01 8.81 3.06
CA ALA A 192 0.24 7.94 1.91
C ALA A 192 1.74 7.78 1.65
N ILE A 193 2.10 6.67 1.03
CA ILE A 193 3.40 6.46 0.38
C ILE A 193 3.14 6.52 -1.13
N ALA A 194 3.96 7.27 -1.87
CA ALA A 194 3.98 7.29 -3.33
C ALA A 194 5.27 6.62 -3.82
N PRO A 195 5.25 5.31 -4.09
CA PRO A 195 6.42 4.62 -4.60
C PRO A 195 6.76 5.06 -6.02
N GLY A 196 8.06 5.09 -6.32
CA GLY A 196 8.58 5.05 -7.67
C GLY A 196 8.65 3.62 -8.22
N TYR A 197 9.69 3.31 -8.95
CA TYR A 197 9.94 1.97 -9.47
C TYR A 197 10.58 1.08 -8.38
N PHE A 198 9.92 -0.03 -8.07
CA PHE A 198 10.37 -1.01 -7.08
C PHE A 198 10.52 -2.39 -7.71
N ARG A 199 11.55 -3.14 -7.31
CA ARG A 199 11.78 -4.52 -7.76
C ARG A 199 10.69 -5.44 -7.20
N THR A 200 9.68 -5.68 -8.02
CA THR A 200 8.54 -6.56 -7.73
C THR A 200 8.34 -7.52 -8.90
N ASP A 201 7.53 -8.58 -8.70
CA ASP A 201 7.17 -9.50 -9.78
C ASP A 201 6.62 -8.77 -11.02
N MET A 202 5.96 -7.61 -10.81
CA MET A 202 5.42 -6.78 -11.89
C MET A 202 6.53 -6.16 -12.75
N MET A 203 7.71 -5.94 -12.18
CA MET A 203 8.87 -5.35 -12.87
C MET A 203 9.85 -6.41 -13.40
N ALA A 204 9.72 -7.68 -12.97
CA ALA A 204 10.68 -8.73 -13.32
C ALA A 204 10.83 -8.97 -14.83
N TYR A 205 9.80 -8.64 -15.63
CA TYR A 205 9.88 -8.79 -17.09
C TYR A 205 10.85 -7.79 -17.73
N ILE A 206 10.97 -6.57 -17.17
CA ILE A 206 11.81 -5.52 -17.78
C ILE A 206 13.32 -5.77 -17.53
N GLU A 207 13.67 -6.63 -16.56
CA GLU A 207 15.05 -7.03 -16.27
C GLU A 207 15.56 -8.12 -17.23
N LYS A 208 14.71 -8.66 -18.12
CA LYS A 208 15.10 -9.66 -19.10
C LYS A 208 15.97 -9.05 -20.21
N PRO A 209 16.88 -9.86 -20.82
CA PRO A 209 17.83 -9.36 -21.84
C PRO A 209 17.17 -8.62 -23.01
N GLU A 210 15.99 -9.07 -23.46
CA GLU A 210 15.24 -8.45 -24.56
C GLU A 210 14.74 -7.04 -24.24
N PHE A 211 14.61 -6.68 -22.95
CA PHE A 211 14.18 -5.35 -22.49
C PHE A 211 15.32 -4.50 -21.95
N LYS A 212 16.59 -4.94 -22.09
CA LYS A 212 17.75 -4.24 -21.53
C LYS A 212 17.79 -2.75 -21.89
N LYS A 213 17.55 -2.41 -23.14
CA LYS A 213 17.54 -1.00 -23.59
C LYS A 213 16.48 -0.18 -22.83
N THR A 214 15.26 -0.70 -22.72
CA THR A 214 14.17 -0.04 -22.00
C THR A 214 14.48 0.08 -20.50
N TYR A 215 15.13 -0.93 -19.93
CA TYR A 215 15.59 -0.89 -18.53
C TYR A 215 16.64 0.19 -18.32
N ASP A 216 17.66 0.25 -19.21
CA ASP A 216 18.74 1.25 -19.12
C ASP A 216 18.17 2.68 -19.28
N GLU A 217 17.26 2.90 -20.24
CA GLU A 217 16.56 4.19 -20.42
C GLU A 217 15.73 4.56 -19.18
N MET A 218 15.04 3.59 -18.57
CA MET A 218 14.30 3.81 -17.32
C MET A 218 15.25 4.19 -16.19
N MET A 219 16.40 3.50 -16.04
CA MET A 219 17.40 3.83 -15.03
C MET A 219 17.96 5.26 -15.19
N GLU A 220 18.07 5.75 -16.42
CA GLU A 220 18.47 7.14 -16.67
C GLU A 220 17.47 8.16 -16.16
N THR A 221 16.20 7.79 -16.04
CA THR A 221 15.16 8.68 -15.50
C THR A 221 15.19 8.77 -13.97
N ILE A 222 15.83 7.83 -13.28
CA ILE A 222 15.91 7.80 -11.81
C ILE A 222 17.25 8.40 -11.37
N PRO A 223 17.30 9.54 -10.65
CA PRO A 223 18.55 10.15 -10.19
C PRO A 223 19.48 9.20 -9.44
N MET A 224 18.94 8.33 -8.56
CA MET A 224 19.72 7.33 -7.83
C MET A 224 20.17 6.14 -8.69
N ARG A 225 19.80 6.08 -9.98
CA ARG A 225 20.22 5.05 -10.95
C ARG A 225 19.96 3.60 -10.52
N ARG A 226 18.96 3.40 -9.70
CA ARG A 226 18.48 2.07 -9.30
C ARG A 226 16.97 2.07 -9.03
N VAL A 227 16.36 0.90 -9.12
CA VAL A 227 15.02 0.67 -8.57
C VAL A 227 15.08 0.51 -7.05
N GLY A 228 14.00 0.82 -6.37
CA GLY A 228 13.86 0.53 -4.94
C GLY A 228 13.68 -0.97 -4.69
N ASP A 229 14.06 -1.42 -3.52
CA ASP A 229 13.90 -2.79 -3.04
C ASP A 229 13.11 -2.86 -1.73
N ILE A 230 13.13 -4.04 -1.10
CA ILE A 230 12.39 -4.28 0.15
C ILE A 230 12.83 -3.35 1.29
N ASP A 231 14.14 -3.11 1.45
CA ASP A 231 14.64 -2.28 2.55
C ASP A 231 14.28 -0.81 2.37
N ASP A 232 14.27 -0.32 1.13
CA ASP A 232 13.80 1.04 0.81
C ASP A 232 12.32 1.24 1.18
N MET A 233 11.49 0.19 1.17
CA MET A 233 10.08 0.27 1.52
C MET A 233 9.82 0.04 3.01
N LYS A 234 10.53 -0.90 3.65
CA LYS A 234 10.32 -1.24 5.07
C LYS A 234 10.45 -0.01 5.97
N GLY A 235 11.55 0.74 5.83
CA GLY A 235 11.84 1.89 6.67
C GLY A 235 10.75 2.96 6.62
N VAL A 236 10.32 3.32 5.41
CA VAL A 236 9.26 4.32 5.18
C VAL A 236 7.92 3.85 5.75
N ALA A 237 7.56 2.58 5.54
CA ALA A 237 6.30 2.03 6.02
C ALA A 237 6.26 1.95 7.55
N VAL A 238 7.32 1.46 8.19
CA VAL A 238 7.46 1.40 9.66
C VAL A 238 7.43 2.81 10.27
N PHE A 239 8.13 3.78 9.66
CA PHE A 239 8.07 5.18 10.09
C PHE A 239 6.63 5.69 10.13
N LEU A 240 5.86 5.53 9.06
CA LEU A 240 4.46 5.99 9.02
C LEU A 240 3.53 5.21 9.96
N ALA A 241 3.80 3.92 10.20
CA ALA A 241 2.99 3.07 11.06
C ALA A 241 3.21 3.34 12.56
N SER A 242 4.37 3.82 12.93
CA SER A 242 4.85 3.92 14.30
C SER A 242 4.65 5.32 14.94
N ASP A 243 5.02 5.43 16.21
CA ASP A 243 5.01 6.69 16.96
C ASP A 243 6.07 7.69 16.46
N ALA A 244 7.06 7.25 15.66
CA ALA A 244 8.05 8.12 15.03
C ALA A 244 7.39 9.16 14.09
N SER A 245 6.18 8.91 13.61
CA SER A 245 5.39 9.83 12.79
C SER A 245 4.13 10.36 13.49
N ALA A 246 4.08 10.35 14.84
CA ALA A 246 2.88 10.68 15.61
C ALA A 246 2.28 12.07 15.30
N TYR A 247 3.08 13.05 14.89
CA TYR A 247 2.63 14.39 14.53
C TYR A 247 2.44 14.58 13.01
N MET A 248 2.38 13.47 12.24
CA MET A 248 2.27 13.51 10.78
C MET A 248 0.94 12.95 10.32
N THR A 249 0.14 13.77 9.66
CA THR A 249 -1.12 13.36 9.00
C THR A 249 -1.36 14.20 7.76
N GLY A 250 -1.99 13.63 6.73
CA GLY A 250 -2.30 14.29 5.45
C GLY A 250 -1.14 14.34 4.46
N HIS A 251 0.01 13.75 4.77
CA HIS A 251 1.18 13.79 3.92
C HIS A 251 1.20 12.63 2.91
N VAL A 252 1.70 12.92 1.70
CA VAL A 252 2.02 11.90 0.69
C VAL A 252 3.53 11.84 0.55
N LEU A 253 4.13 10.84 1.18
CA LEU A 253 5.57 10.66 1.22
C LEU A 253 6.06 9.99 -0.08
N VAL A 254 6.83 10.71 -0.86
CA VAL A 254 7.42 10.21 -2.11
C VAL A 254 8.65 9.36 -1.79
N ASN A 255 8.70 8.14 -2.35
CA ASN A 255 9.81 7.20 -2.21
C ASN A 255 10.18 6.63 -3.58
N ASP A 256 11.01 7.38 -4.34
CA ASP A 256 11.17 7.20 -5.79
C ASP A 256 12.59 7.35 -6.34
N GLY A 257 13.59 7.44 -5.48
CA GLY A 257 14.99 7.65 -5.89
C GLY A 257 15.23 9.00 -6.58
N GLY A 258 14.37 10.00 -6.32
CA GLY A 258 14.44 11.36 -6.85
C GLY A 258 13.74 11.56 -8.20
N TYR A 259 12.97 10.58 -8.66
CA TYR A 259 12.29 10.64 -9.97
C TYR A 259 11.39 11.88 -10.16
N LEU A 260 10.64 12.28 -9.13
CA LEU A 260 9.77 13.47 -9.18
C LEU A 260 10.49 14.79 -8.91
N ALA A 261 11.73 14.77 -8.47
CA ALA A 261 12.49 15.98 -8.14
C ALA A 261 13.15 16.63 -9.36
N ARG A 262 13.02 16.03 -10.56
CA ARG A 262 13.62 16.50 -11.83
C ARG A 262 12.54 16.97 -12.80
#